data_25e38c36e5c57bb0c35a9293beec5966
#
_entry.id   25e38c36e5c57bb0c35a9293beec5966
#
_cell.length_a   1.000
_cell.length_b   1.000
_cell.length_c   1.000
_cell.angle_alpha   90.00
_cell.angle_beta   90.00
_cell.angle_gamma   90.00
#
_symmetry.space_group_name_H-M   'P 1'
#
loop_
_entity.id
_entity.type
_entity.pdbx_description
1 polymer ?
#
loop_
_entity_poly.entity_id
_entity_poly.type
_entity_poly.pdbx_seq_one_letter_code
_entity_poly.pdbx_strand_id
1 'polypeptide(L)' 'MADLSRSLRVQRLRNLRRERGDREMNVWVSKPAGDAIDEAVEDGRFRSRQEAIAYALEAVFIRKERNVVK' A
#
# COMPACT_ATOMS: atom_id res chain seq x y z
N MET A 1 -6.91 19.90 19.83
CA MET A 1 -5.80 20.15 19.23
C MET A 1 -4.84 19.06 19.18
N ALA A 2 -5.17 17.89 19.40
CA ALA A 2 -4.34 16.78 19.31
C ALA A 2 -3.79 16.51 17.95
N ASP A 3 -4.37 17.10 17.01
CA ASP A 3 -4.05 16.80 15.63
C ASP A 3 -2.71 17.31 15.18
N LEU A 4 -2.15 18.27 15.87
CA LEU A 4 -0.88 18.82 15.46
C LEU A 4 0.23 17.78 15.51
N SER A 5 0.33 17.01 16.58
CA SER A 5 1.33 16.00 16.70
C SER A 5 1.13 14.91 15.69
N ARG A 6 -0.09 14.55 15.41
CA ARG A 6 -0.41 13.54 14.45
C ARG A 6 0.00 13.94 13.03
N SER A 7 -0.24 15.17 12.68
CA SER A 7 0.13 15.71 11.40
C SER A 7 1.63 15.69 11.21
N LEU A 8 2.37 16.05 12.24
CA LEU A 8 3.81 16.04 12.18
C LEU A 8 4.38 14.65 12.00
N ARG A 9 3.78 13.67 12.63
CA ARG A 9 4.22 12.28 12.46
C ARG A 9 4.00 11.80 11.04
N VAL A 10 2.89 12.14 10.45
CA VAL A 10 2.57 11.75 9.10
C VAL A 10 3.55 12.40 8.13
N GLN A 11 3.84 13.66 8.33
CA GLN A 11 4.78 14.37 7.49
C GLN A 11 6.17 13.76 7.59
N ARG A 12 6.60 13.38 8.75
CA ARG A 12 7.89 12.76 8.94
C ARG A 12 7.99 11.44 8.18
N LEU A 13 6.97 10.63 8.26
CA LEU A 13 6.93 9.37 7.54
C LEU A 13 6.99 9.58 6.04
N ARG A 14 6.26 10.53 5.52
CA ARG A 14 6.29 10.84 4.10
C ARG A 14 7.66 11.32 3.66
N ASN A 15 8.30 12.14 4.44
CA ASN A 15 9.62 12.66 4.13
C ASN A 15 10.65 11.54 4.12
N LEU A 16 10.58 10.63 5.07
CA LEU A 16 11.50 9.51 5.11
C LEU A 16 11.34 8.62 3.89
N ARG A 17 10.11 8.39 3.47
CA ARG A 17 9.85 7.58 2.29
C ARG A 17 10.40 8.24 1.04
N ARG A 18 10.23 9.53 0.92
CA ARG A 18 10.76 10.27 -0.22
C ARG A 18 12.27 10.23 -0.25
N GLU A 19 12.89 10.30 0.90
CA GLU A 19 14.35 10.25 0.99
C GLU A 19 14.89 8.91 0.53
N ARG A 20 14.11 7.86 0.71
CA ARG A 20 14.51 6.53 0.23
C ARG A 20 14.19 6.33 -1.24
N GLY A 21 13.57 7.28 -1.90
CA GLY A 21 13.19 7.16 -3.28
C GLY A 21 11.80 6.62 -3.49
N ASP A 22 11.05 6.41 -2.43
CA ASP A 22 9.67 5.94 -2.55
C ASP A 22 8.81 7.04 -3.16
N ARG A 23 7.84 6.66 -3.92
CA ARG A 23 6.91 7.60 -4.52
C ARG A 23 5.50 7.31 -4.05
N GLU A 24 4.76 8.37 -3.78
CA GLU A 24 3.38 8.26 -3.38
C GLU A 24 2.49 8.37 -4.61
N MET A 25 1.58 7.44 -4.79
CA MET A 25 0.68 7.45 -5.93
C MET A 25 -0.73 7.22 -5.46
N ASN A 26 -1.68 7.93 -6.05
CA ASN A 26 -3.09 7.76 -5.76
C ASN A 26 -3.77 7.16 -6.96
N VAL A 27 -4.44 6.04 -6.76
CA VAL A 27 -5.15 5.38 -7.84
C VAL A 27 -6.50 4.89 -7.36
N TRP A 28 -7.46 4.84 -8.26
CA TRP A 28 -8.74 4.23 -7.98
C TRP A 28 -8.63 2.74 -8.27
N VAL A 29 -9.23 1.92 -7.43
CA VAL A 29 -9.25 0.48 -7.68
C VAL A 29 -10.68 0.03 -7.90
N SER A 30 -10.86 -1.00 -8.67
CA SER A 30 -12.19 -1.52 -8.94
C SER A 30 -12.78 -2.13 -7.67
N LYS A 31 -14.09 -2.29 -7.66
CA LYS A 31 -14.76 -2.88 -6.52
C LYS A 31 -14.23 -4.28 -6.21
N PRO A 32 -14.10 -5.18 -7.18
CA PRO A 32 -13.56 -6.51 -6.89
C PRO A 32 -12.14 -6.46 -6.32
N ALA A 33 -11.31 -5.55 -6.81
CA ALA A 33 -9.95 -5.42 -6.29
C ALA A 33 -9.97 -4.93 -4.86
N GLY A 34 -10.80 -3.94 -4.56
CA GLY A 34 -10.91 -3.42 -3.20
C GLY A 34 -11.42 -4.47 -2.24
N ASP A 35 -12.41 -5.24 -2.66
CA ASP A 35 -12.97 -6.31 -1.84
C ASP A 35 -11.93 -7.39 -1.56
N ALA A 36 -11.13 -7.73 -2.54
CA ALA A 36 -10.08 -8.74 -2.38
C ALA A 36 -9.00 -8.26 -1.41
N ILE A 37 -8.65 -6.99 -1.48
CA ILE A 37 -7.69 -6.41 -0.55
C ILE A 37 -8.23 -6.46 0.87
N ASP A 38 -9.49 -6.07 1.06
CA ASP A 38 -10.10 -6.09 2.37
C ASP A 38 -10.16 -7.50 2.95
N GLU A 39 -10.49 -8.45 2.12
CA GLU A 39 -10.54 -9.84 2.52
C GLU A 39 -9.16 -10.35 2.96
N ALA A 40 -8.14 -10.00 2.24
CA ALA A 40 -6.78 -10.39 2.58
C ALA A 40 -6.33 -9.83 3.94
N VAL A 41 -6.76 -8.61 4.23
CA VAL A 41 -6.47 -8.00 5.53
C VAL A 41 -7.26 -8.69 6.64
N GLU A 42 -8.52 -8.96 6.40
CA GLU A 42 -9.37 -9.62 7.37
C GLU A 42 -8.89 -11.04 7.68
N ASP A 43 -8.35 -11.71 6.69
CA ASP A 43 -7.82 -13.05 6.85
C ASP A 43 -6.49 -13.08 7.59
N GLY A 44 -5.92 -11.94 7.85
CA GLY A 44 -4.65 -11.86 8.55
C GLY A 44 -3.42 -12.05 7.68
N ARG A 45 -3.61 -12.09 6.36
CA ARG A 45 -2.47 -12.25 5.45
C ARG A 45 -1.63 -10.99 5.42
N PHE A 46 -2.25 -9.84 5.62
CA PHE A 46 -1.55 -8.56 5.64
C PHE A 46 -2.05 -7.75 6.82
N ARG A 47 -1.23 -6.87 7.32
CA ARG A 47 -1.59 -6.03 8.45
C ARG A 47 -2.46 -4.84 8.04
N SER A 48 -2.34 -4.41 6.81
CA SER A 48 -3.08 -3.25 6.33
C SER A 48 -3.29 -3.35 4.85
N ARG A 49 -4.19 -2.52 4.35
CA ARG A 49 -4.43 -2.44 2.92
C ARG A 49 -3.19 -2.00 2.17
N GLN A 50 -2.47 -1.06 2.75
CA GLN A 50 -1.25 -0.56 2.13
C GLN A 50 -0.22 -1.68 1.95
N GLU A 51 -0.07 -2.52 2.96
CA GLU A 51 0.87 -3.63 2.89
C GLU A 51 0.45 -4.62 1.80
N ALA A 52 -0.84 -4.91 1.70
CA ALA A 52 -1.34 -5.81 0.69
C ALA A 52 -1.12 -5.26 -0.72
N ILE A 53 -1.38 -3.97 -0.90
CA ILE A 53 -1.20 -3.33 -2.19
C ILE A 53 0.27 -3.30 -2.57
N ALA A 54 1.13 -2.94 -1.64
CA ALA A 54 2.56 -2.87 -1.91
C ALA A 54 3.10 -4.24 -2.29
N TYR A 55 2.66 -5.28 -1.59
CA TYR A 55 3.08 -6.63 -1.91
C TYR A 55 2.67 -7.01 -3.33
N ALA A 56 1.42 -6.72 -3.69
CA ALA A 56 0.91 -7.06 -4.99
C ALA A 56 1.67 -6.34 -6.10
N LEU A 57 1.95 -5.07 -5.90
CA LEU A 57 2.67 -4.30 -6.90
C LEU A 57 4.09 -4.83 -7.07
N GLU A 58 4.74 -5.17 -6.00
CA GLU A 58 6.08 -5.74 -6.09
C GLU A 58 6.04 -7.10 -6.77
N ALA A 59 5.04 -7.91 -6.49
CA ALA A 59 4.93 -9.21 -7.12
C ALA A 59 4.77 -9.08 -8.63
N VAL A 60 3.98 -8.12 -9.06
CA VAL A 60 3.71 -7.97 -10.49
C VAL A 60 4.84 -7.27 -11.23
N PHE A 61 5.32 -6.17 -10.66
CA PHE A 61 6.23 -5.29 -11.40
C PHE A 61 7.70 -5.54 -11.11
N ILE A 62 8.03 -5.99 -9.92
CA ILE A 62 9.43 -6.19 -9.56
C ILE A 62 9.82 -7.64 -9.72
N ARG A 63 9.08 -8.55 -9.10
CA ARG A 63 9.40 -9.98 -9.17
C ARG A 63 8.84 -10.63 -10.42
N LYS A 64 7.88 -9.97 -11.08
CA LYS A 64 7.31 -10.42 -12.34
C LYS A 64 6.79 -11.84 -12.26
N GLU A 65 5.99 -12.10 -11.26
CA GLU A 65 5.44 -13.41 -11.06
C GLU A 65 4.50 -13.79 -12.20
N ARG A 66 4.62 -15.03 -12.66
CA ARG A 66 3.95 -15.41 -13.86
C ARG A 66 2.49 -15.61 -13.76
N ASN A 67 2.00 -15.93 -12.67
CA ASN A 67 0.59 -16.15 -12.53
C ASN A 67 -0.24 -15.02 -12.99
N VAL A 68 0.39 -14.03 -13.36
CA VAL A 68 -0.27 -12.94 -13.77
C VAL A 68 -0.74 -13.03 -15.08
N VAL A 69 -0.48 -13.57 -15.80
CA VAL A 69 -0.86 -13.52 -16.94
C VAL A 69 -1.42 -13.59 -17.70
N LYS A 70 -1.51 -13.54 -18.13
CA LYS A 70 -1.95 -13.33 -19.04
C LYS A 70 -2.69 -13.72 -19.39
#